data_49272d4b26359485fbcfba53dffc0859
#
_entry.id   49272d4b26359485fbcfba53dffc0859
#
_cell.length_a   1.000
_cell.length_b   1.000
_cell.length_c   1.000
_cell.angle_alpha   90.00
_cell.angle_beta   90.00
_cell.angle_gamma   90.00
#
_symmetry.space_group_name_H-M   'P 1'
#
loop_
_entity.id
_entity.type
_entity.pdbx_description
1 polymer ?
#
loop_
_entity_poly.entity_id
_entity_poly.type
_entity_poly.pdbx_seq_one_letter_code
_entity_poly.pdbx_strand_id
1 'polypeptide(L)'
;SDKRILVVGFSETATGIAQAIMHMALENKDLNTVFYLQTTRESINTDIQNISFEEEHSHASTQKLYYRSDIPDYDTVLFIEDEITTGNTIVNFIEKFQKVKENISFAAASILNWQNTKNRKIFQEKGIKRIYLVSGQMRDNTPLIELKETTLEKPRLTSDVHYHLADKLNPRTGLTKEEFL
;
A
#
# COMPACT_ATOMS: atom_id res chain seq x y z
N SER A 1 -23.86 -17.89 -3.45
CA SER A 1 -22.82 -17.92 -4.49
C SER A 1 -21.47 -17.79 -3.81
N ASP A 2 -20.60 -18.70 -4.16
CA ASP A 2 -19.25 -18.81 -3.62
C ASP A 2 -18.44 -17.54 -3.97
N LYS A 3 -18.23 -16.69 -2.98
CA LYS A 3 -17.43 -15.46 -3.17
C LYS A 3 -15.96 -15.79 -3.03
N ARG A 4 -15.19 -15.39 -4.03
CA ARG A 4 -13.73 -15.53 -4.06
C ARG A 4 -13.12 -14.14 -4.05
N ILE A 5 -12.28 -13.84 -3.08
CA ILE A 5 -11.74 -12.51 -2.86
C ILE A 5 -10.21 -12.54 -2.94
N LEU A 6 -9.67 -11.63 -3.73
CA LEU A 6 -8.26 -11.29 -3.69
C LEU A 6 -8.07 -10.06 -2.81
N VAL A 7 -7.37 -10.22 -1.70
CA VAL A 7 -6.96 -9.12 -0.82
C VAL A 7 -5.60 -8.62 -1.29
N VAL A 8 -5.48 -7.33 -1.56
CA VAL A 8 -4.24 -6.69 -1.96
C VAL A 8 -3.87 -5.65 -0.91
N GLY A 9 -2.79 -5.91 -0.16
CA GLY A 9 -2.22 -4.96 0.79
C GLY A 9 -1.22 -4.03 0.11
N PHE A 10 -1.33 -2.72 0.32
CA PHE A 10 -0.34 -1.79 -0.18
C PHE A 10 0.85 -1.67 0.79
N SER A 11 2.05 -1.79 0.25
CA SER A 11 3.28 -1.60 1.02
C SER A 11 3.49 -0.11 1.34
N GLU A 12 3.98 0.18 2.54
CA GLU A 12 4.44 -0.77 3.57
C GLU A 12 3.50 -0.76 4.77
N THR A 13 2.82 0.36 5.02
CA THR A 13 2.03 0.63 6.22
C THR A 13 0.79 -0.25 6.34
N ALA A 14 0.14 -0.58 5.23
CA ALA A 14 -1.05 -1.41 5.23
C ALA A 14 -0.78 -2.92 5.34
N THR A 15 0.48 -3.38 5.36
CA THR A 15 0.84 -4.81 5.37
C THR A 15 0.20 -5.56 6.54
N GLY A 16 0.36 -5.06 7.76
CA GLY A 16 -0.20 -5.71 8.95
C GLY A 16 -1.72 -5.72 8.97
N ILE A 17 -2.33 -4.64 8.53
CA ILE A 17 -3.80 -4.50 8.44
C ILE A 17 -4.36 -5.51 7.43
N ALA A 18 -3.73 -5.59 6.26
CA ALA A 18 -4.16 -6.50 5.20
C ALA A 18 -4.05 -7.97 5.60
N GLN A 19 -2.97 -8.34 6.30
CA GLN A 19 -2.80 -9.69 6.84
C GLN A 19 -3.86 -10.01 7.91
N ALA A 20 -4.16 -9.08 8.81
CA ALA A 20 -5.21 -9.27 9.81
C ALA A 20 -6.58 -9.47 9.16
N ILE A 21 -6.93 -8.66 8.16
CA ILE A 21 -8.17 -8.80 7.40
C ILE A 21 -8.22 -10.16 6.67
N MET A 22 -7.11 -10.58 6.07
CA MET A 22 -7.02 -11.89 5.41
C MET A 22 -7.27 -13.02 6.41
N HIS A 23 -6.65 -12.99 7.60
CA HIS A 23 -6.89 -14.00 8.64
C HIS A 23 -8.37 -14.04 9.06
N MET A 24 -8.97 -12.90 9.33
CA MET A 24 -10.40 -12.82 9.69
C MET A 24 -11.30 -13.35 8.55
N ALA A 25 -10.94 -13.07 7.32
CA ALA A 25 -11.68 -13.53 6.15
C ALA A 25 -11.61 -15.06 5.98
N LEU A 26 -10.47 -15.68 6.30
CA LEU A 26 -10.32 -17.14 6.27
C LEU A 26 -11.15 -17.84 7.35
N GLU A 27 -11.42 -17.18 8.46
CA GLU A 27 -12.29 -17.70 9.54
C GLU A 27 -13.79 -17.58 9.18
N ASN A 28 -14.13 -16.75 8.18
CA ASN A 28 -15.51 -16.52 7.78
C ASN A 28 -16.00 -17.65 6.86
N LYS A 29 -16.94 -18.43 7.34
CA LYS A 29 -17.52 -19.58 6.61
C LYS A 29 -18.29 -19.19 5.34
N ASP A 30 -18.66 -17.92 5.19
CA ASP A 30 -19.36 -17.41 4.01
C ASP A 30 -18.40 -17.11 2.83
N LEU A 31 -17.09 -17.19 3.06
CA LEU A 31 -16.04 -16.96 2.07
C LEU A 31 -15.38 -18.30 1.73
N ASN A 32 -15.60 -18.79 0.52
CA ASN A 32 -15.03 -20.08 0.12
C ASN A 32 -13.55 -20.01 -0.19
N THR A 33 -13.06 -18.86 -0.66
CA THR A 33 -11.66 -18.72 -1.02
C THR A 33 -11.21 -17.28 -0.87
N VAL A 34 -10.13 -17.09 -0.13
CA VAL A 34 -9.46 -15.81 0.03
C VAL A 34 -8.01 -15.96 -0.39
N PHE A 35 -7.57 -15.08 -1.29
CA PHE A 35 -6.17 -14.97 -1.71
C PHE A 35 -5.59 -13.69 -1.16
N TYR A 36 -4.30 -13.68 -0.92
CA TYR A 36 -3.58 -12.50 -0.46
C TYR A 36 -2.36 -12.23 -1.33
N LEU A 37 -2.21 -10.98 -1.75
CA LEU A 37 -1.03 -10.47 -2.39
C LEU A 37 -0.61 -9.16 -1.72
N GLN A 38 0.70 -8.93 -1.70
CA GLN A 38 1.30 -7.70 -1.17
C GLN A 38 2.01 -6.95 -2.29
N THR A 39 1.81 -5.64 -2.34
CA THR A 39 2.63 -4.81 -3.23
C THR A 39 4.03 -4.63 -2.64
N THR A 40 4.98 -4.26 -3.47
CA THR A 40 6.36 -3.95 -3.06
C THR A 40 6.94 -2.87 -3.94
N ARG A 41 7.88 -2.10 -3.40
CA ARG A 41 8.70 -1.15 -4.18
C ARG A 41 9.96 -1.81 -4.73
N GLU A 42 10.27 -3.01 -4.29
CA GLU A 42 11.46 -3.73 -4.73
C GLU A 42 11.28 -4.36 -6.12
N SER A 43 12.36 -4.39 -6.87
CA SER A 43 12.44 -5.15 -8.10
C SER A 43 12.99 -6.54 -7.78
N ILE A 44 12.16 -7.55 -7.95
CA ILE A 44 12.57 -8.94 -7.78
C ILE A 44 13.04 -9.45 -9.14
N ASN A 45 14.26 -9.97 -9.18
CA ASN A 45 14.76 -10.63 -10.39
C ASN A 45 14.12 -12.01 -10.52
N THR A 46 13.02 -12.07 -11.24
CA THR A 46 12.20 -13.27 -11.39
C THR A 46 11.40 -13.22 -12.71
N ASP A 47 11.07 -14.38 -13.24
CA ASP A 47 10.17 -14.53 -14.39
C ASP A 47 8.68 -14.42 -14.01
N ILE A 48 8.37 -14.11 -12.74
CA ILE A 48 7.00 -13.94 -12.27
C ILE A 48 6.42 -12.65 -12.87
N GLN A 49 5.18 -12.74 -13.31
CA GLN A 49 4.45 -11.58 -13.84
C GLN A 49 4.24 -10.51 -12.77
N ASN A 50 4.25 -9.25 -13.17
CA ASN A 50 3.93 -8.15 -12.27
C ASN A 50 3.10 -7.07 -12.93
N ILE A 51 2.36 -6.35 -12.10
CA ILE A 51 1.68 -5.10 -12.45
C ILE A 51 2.42 -3.97 -11.75
N SER A 52 2.99 -3.06 -12.53
CA SER A 52 3.67 -1.88 -12.02
C SER A 52 2.75 -0.66 -12.13
N PHE A 53 2.65 0.13 -11.07
CA PHE A 53 1.82 1.33 -11.01
C PHE A 53 2.50 2.42 -10.17
N GLU A 54 2.11 3.67 -10.40
CA GLU A 54 2.69 4.82 -9.72
C GLU A 54 1.90 5.19 -8.48
N GLU A 55 2.62 5.57 -7.44
CA GLU A 55 2.09 6.12 -6.20
C GLU A 55 2.10 7.65 -6.26
N GLU A 56 1.02 8.30 -5.83
CA GLU A 56 0.80 9.73 -6.04
C GLU A 56 1.78 10.63 -5.26
N HIS A 57 2.24 10.21 -4.09
CA HIS A 57 2.94 11.08 -3.14
C HIS A 57 4.34 10.61 -2.74
N SER A 58 4.89 9.64 -3.43
CA SER A 58 6.19 9.07 -3.07
C SER A 58 7.28 9.42 -4.08
N HIS A 59 8.46 9.82 -3.59
CA HIS A 59 9.64 9.99 -4.41
C HIS A 59 10.18 8.67 -4.98
N ALA A 60 9.77 7.53 -4.41
CA ALA A 60 10.03 6.19 -4.92
C ALA A 60 8.76 5.65 -5.58
N SER A 61 8.44 6.18 -6.71
CA SER A 61 7.12 6.28 -7.31
C SER A 61 6.49 4.98 -7.79
N THR A 62 7.22 3.89 -7.95
CA THR A 62 6.68 2.69 -8.60
C THR A 62 6.49 1.57 -7.59
N GLN A 63 5.24 1.19 -7.37
CA GLN A 63 4.88 -0.06 -6.70
C GLN A 63 4.64 -1.18 -7.70
N LYS A 64 4.88 -2.40 -7.27
CA LYS A 64 4.71 -3.61 -8.07
C LYS A 64 3.89 -4.64 -7.31
N LEU A 65 2.97 -5.27 -8.01
CA LEU A 65 2.30 -6.46 -7.55
C LEU A 65 2.79 -7.66 -8.36
N TYR A 66 3.53 -8.54 -7.73
CA TYR A 66 3.94 -9.80 -8.35
C TYR A 66 2.86 -10.85 -8.16
N TYR A 67 2.53 -11.55 -9.22
CA TYR A 67 1.51 -12.60 -9.19
C TYR A 67 1.87 -13.76 -10.13
N ARG A 68 1.40 -14.92 -9.77
CA ARG A 68 1.55 -16.12 -10.61
C ARG A 68 0.37 -16.24 -11.55
N SER A 69 0.60 -16.76 -12.73
CA SER A 69 -0.46 -16.98 -13.74
C SER A 69 -1.49 -18.06 -13.33
N ASP A 70 -1.14 -18.88 -12.34
CA ASP A 70 -1.98 -19.95 -11.80
C ASP A 70 -2.81 -19.51 -10.56
N ILE A 71 -2.89 -18.21 -10.26
CA ILE A 71 -3.81 -17.73 -9.23
C ILE A 71 -5.24 -18.15 -9.62
N PRO A 72 -5.95 -18.86 -8.73
CA PRO A 72 -7.33 -19.23 -8.97
C PRO A 72 -8.22 -18.02 -9.25
N ASP A 73 -9.32 -18.24 -9.93
CA ASP A 73 -10.27 -17.18 -10.24
C ASP A 73 -10.83 -16.52 -8.98
N TYR A 74 -11.02 -15.21 -9.04
CA TYR A 74 -11.62 -14.38 -8.00
C TYR A 74 -12.62 -13.40 -8.63
N ASP A 75 -13.61 -13.00 -7.84
CA ASP A 75 -14.73 -12.18 -8.30
C ASP A 75 -14.58 -10.72 -7.81
N THR A 76 -13.81 -10.54 -6.76
CA THR A 76 -13.60 -9.24 -6.11
C THR A 76 -12.14 -9.05 -5.74
N VAL A 77 -11.62 -7.84 -5.97
CA VAL A 77 -10.35 -7.38 -5.42
C VAL A 77 -10.64 -6.38 -4.31
N LEU A 78 -10.12 -6.66 -3.12
CA LEU A 78 -10.20 -5.80 -1.96
C LEU A 78 -8.82 -5.18 -1.68
N PHE A 79 -8.69 -3.89 -1.93
CA PHE A 79 -7.50 -3.11 -1.62
C PHE A 79 -7.51 -2.69 -0.16
N ILE A 80 -6.37 -2.84 0.52
CA ILE A 80 -6.20 -2.44 1.91
C ILE A 80 -5.12 -1.36 1.98
N GLU A 81 -5.52 -0.23 2.57
CA GLU A 81 -4.66 0.92 2.90
C GLU A 81 -4.85 1.31 4.36
N ASP A 82 -3.89 1.95 4.96
CA ASP A 82 -4.06 2.57 6.29
C ASP A 82 -4.87 3.86 6.18
N GLU A 83 -4.60 4.69 5.18
CA GLU A 83 -5.38 5.88 4.89
C GLU A 83 -5.56 6.10 3.37
N ILE A 84 -6.72 6.59 2.99
CA ILE A 84 -7.02 6.98 1.61
C ILE A 84 -7.23 8.49 1.58
N THR A 85 -6.29 9.21 0.96
CA THR A 85 -6.36 10.66 0.72
C THR A 85 -7.11 10.98 -0.57
N THR A 86 -6.50 10.75 -1.71
CA THR A 86 -7.14 10.91 -3.02
C THR A 86 -7.69 9.58 -3.53
N GLY A 87 -6.97 8.51 -3.32
CA GLY A 87 -7.22 7.17 -3.85
C GLY A 87 -6.70 6.97 -5.27
N ASN A 88 -5.90 7.89 -5.79
CA ASN A 88 -5.36 7.80 -7.15
C ASN A 88 -4.47 6.57 -7.32
N THR A 89 -3.72 6.16 -6.30
CA THR A 89 -2.93 4.93 -6.31
C THR A 89 -3.79 3.71 -6.64
N ILE A 90 -4.95 3.60 -5.97
CA ILE A 90 -5.92 2.51 -6.22
C ILE A 90 -6.49 2.59 -7.64
N VAL A 91 -6.84 3.79 -8.09
CA VAL A 91 -7.37 4.02 -9.45
C VAL A 91 -6.33 3.62 -10.49
N ASN A 92 -5.09 4.06 -10.34
CA ASN A 92 -3.98 3.73 -11.25
C ASN A 92 -3.74 2.22 -11.32
N PHE A 93 -3.81 1.54 -10.16
CA PHE A 93 -3.70 0.10 -10.11
C PHE A 93 -4.85 -0.58 -10.87
N ILE A 94 -6.10 -0.18 -10.62
CA ILE A 94 -7.28 -0.77 -11.29
C ILE A 94 -7.18 -0.64 -12.80
N GLU A 95 -6.76 0.51 -13.32
CA GLU A 95 -6.61 0.73 -14.76
C GLU A 95 -5.57 -0.19 -15.42
N LYS A 96 -4.52 -0.52 -14.68
CA LYS A 96 -3.53 -1.51 -15.13
C LYS A 96 -4.05 -2.93 -15.00
N PHE A 97 -4.71 -3.22 -13.89
CA PHE A 97 -5.21 -4.55 -13.56
C PHE A 97 -6.34 -5.00 -14.49
N GLN A 98 -7.25 -4.12 -14.87
CA GLN A 98 -8.34 -4.41 -15.81
C GLN A 98 -7.86 -4.83 -17.19
N LYS A 99 -6.62 -4.46 -17.57
CA LYS A 99 -6.00 -4.95 -18.81
C LYS A 99 -5.58 -6.42 -18.74
N VAL A 100 -5.41 -6.94 -17.52
CA VAL A 100 -4.99 -8.33 -17.28
C VAL A 100 -6.21 -9.22 -17.05
N LYS A 101 -7.22 -8.69 -16.35
CA LYS A 101 -8.43 -9.44 -16.02
C LYS A 101 -9.67 -8.55 -15.99
N GLU A 102 -10.68 -8.94 -16.76
CA GLU A 102 -11.95 -8.24 -16.88
C GLU A 102 -13.01 -8.79 -15.89
N ASN A 103 -14.14 -8.11 -15.78
CA ASN A 103 -15.32 -8.53 -15.02
C ASN A 103 -15.10 -8.78 -13.53
N ILE A 104 -14.30 -7.92 -12.90
CA ILE A 104 -13.99 -7.98 -11.47
C ILE A 104 -14.63 -6.79 -10.76
N SER A 105 -15.18 -7.04 -9.58
CA SER A 105 -15.62 -6.00 -8.65
C SER A 105 -14.44 -5.49 -7.82
N PHE A 106 -14.44 -4.19 -7.53
CA PHE A 106 -13.39 -3.56 -6.72
C PHE A 106 -13.94 -2.96 -5.44
N ALA A 107 -13.20 -3.14 -4.36
CA ALA A 107 -13.45 -2.49 -3.09
C ALA A 107 -12.15 -1.97 -2.50
N ALA A 108 -12.21 -0.89 -1.74
CA ALA A 108 -11.08 -0.33 -1.01
C ALA A 108 -11.48 -0.16 0.46
N ALA A 109 -10.65 -0.67 1.35
CA ALA A 109 -10.82 -0.56 2.78
C ALA A 109 -9.65 0.20 3.40
N SER A 110 -9.93 1.10 4.34
CA SER A 110 -8.92 1.85 5.09
C SER A 110 -9.37 2.12 6.53
N ILE A 111 -8.42 2.43 7.39
CA ILE A 111 -8.73 2.96 8.72
C ILE A 111 -9.25 4.38 8.56
N LEU A 112 -8.53 5.22 7.82
CA LEU A 112 -8.84 6.63 7.60
C LEU A 112 -9.24 6.89 6.15
N ASN A 113 -10.28 7.71 5.96
CA ASN A 113 -10.69 8.18 4.64
C ASN A 113 -10.79 9.71 4.62
N TRP A 114 -9.87 10.35 3.90
CA TRP A 114 -9.79 11.80 3.72
C TRP A 114 -10.30 12.28 2.37
N GLN A 115 -10.84 11.39 1.55
CA GLN A 115 -11.30 11.74 0.22
C GLN A 115 -12.29 12.90 0.24
N ASN A 116 -12.00 13.92 -0.56
CA ASN A 116 -12.92 15.02 -0.83
C ASN A 116 -14.06 14.55 -1.77
N THR A 117 -15.03 15.41 -1.99
CA THR A 117 -16.21 15.10 -2.82
C THR A 117 -15.83 14.68 -4.24
N LYS A 118 -14.81 15.32 -4.85
CA LYS A 118 -14.34 14.99 -6.20
C LYS A 118 -13.79 13.57 -6.27
N ASN A 119 -12.93 13.20 -5.33
CA ASN A 119 -12.31 11.87 -5.29
C ASN A 119 -13.31 10.76 -4.98
N ARG A 120 -14.30 11.06 -4.11
CA ARG A 120 -15.41 10.14 -3.84
C ARG A 120 -16.24 9.85 -5.10
N LYS A 121 -16.46 10.88 -5.92
CA LYS A 121 -17.19 10.75 -7.19
C LYS A 121 -16.45 9.85 -8.18
N ILE A 122 -15.13 9.98 -8.29
CA ILE A 122 -14.29 9.12 -9.13
C ILE A 122 -14.46 7.63 -8.72
N PHE A 123 -14.42 7.33 -7.44
CA PHE A 123 -14.62 5.97 -6.94
C PHE A 123 -16.02 5.44 -7.29
N GLN A 124 -17.03 6.29 -7.14
CA GLN A 124 -18.40 5.92 -7.48
C GLN A 124 -18.56 5.64 -8.98
N GLU A 125 -18.02 6.49 -9.85
CA GLU A 125 -18.07 6.32 -11.31
C GLU A 125 -17.34 5.06 -11.78
N LYS A 126 -16.25 4.70 -11.09
CA LYS A 126 -15.50 3.46 -11.35
C LYS A 126 -16.08 2.22 -10.63
N GLY A 127 -17.19 2.35 -9.92
CA GLY A 127 -17.82 1.26 -9.19
C GLY A 127 -17.01 0.71 -8.02
N ILE A 128 -16.07 1.49 -7.47
CA ILE A 128 -15.22 1.08 -6.35
C ILE A 128 -15.99 1.26 -5.04
N LYS A 129 -16.27 0.15 -4.34
CA LYS A 129 -16.86 0.19 -3.01
C LYS A 129 -15.86 0.71 -1.98
N ARG A 130 -16.32 1.56 -1.06
CA ARG A 130 -15.49 2.14 0.00
C ARG A 130 -15.90 1.59 1.35
N ILE A 131 -14.91 1.15 2.11
CA ILE A 131 -15.06 0.65 3.48
C ILE A 131 -14.04 1.40 4.33
N TYR A 132 -14.45 2.05 5.42
CA TYR A 132 -13.53 2.79 6.28
C TYR A 132 -14.07 2.85 7.72
N LEU A 133 -13.17 2.98 8.68
CA LEU A 133 -13.53 3.12 10.07
C LEU A 133 -13.83 4.58 10.43
N VAL A 134 -12.98 5.49 9.95
CA VAL A 134 -13.09 6.92 10.22
C VAL A 134 -13.03 7.71 8.93
N SER A 135 -13.89 8.70 8.78
CA SER A 135 -13.85 9.66 7.67
C SER A 135 -13.69 11.07 8.18
N GLY A 136 -12.82 11.83 7.53
CA GLY A 136 -12.55 13.23 7.85
C GLY A 136 -12.43 14.09 6.60
N GLN A 137 -12.17 15.37 6.84
CA GLN A 137 -11.79 16.33 5.80
C GLN A 137 -10.48 16.99 6.23
N MET A 138 -9.51 16.99 5.36
CA MET A 138 -8.33 17.82 5.55
C MET A 138 -8.76 19.28 5.42
N ARG A 139 -8.56 20.06 6.49
CA ARG A 139 -8.65 21.51 6.45
C ARG A 139 -7.24 22.05 6.48
N ASP A 140 -6.87 22.74 5.45
CA ASP A 140 -5.62 23.49 5.45
C ASP A 140 -5.85 24.78 6.28
N ASN A 141 -5.59 24.66 7.57
CA ASN A 141 -5.59 25.79 8.51
C ASN A 141 -4.17 26.32 8.74
N THR A 142 -3.20 25.87 7.95
CA THR A 142 -1.83 26.35 8.06
C THR A 142 -1.83 27.81 7.63
N PRO A 143 -1.54 28.78 8.52
CA PRO A 143 -1.28 30.13 8.05
C PRO A 143 -0.13 30.04 7.06
N LEU A 144 -0.23 30.76 5.95
CA LEU A 144 0.88 30.92 5.02
C LEU A 144 2.07 31.50 5.79
N ILE A 145 2.86 30.62 6.36
CA ILE A 145 4.17 31.02 6.90
C ILE A 145 5.01 31.23 5.64
N GLU A 146 5.27 32.50 5.29
CA GLU A 146 6.35 32.80 4.39
C GLU A 146 7.61 32.21 5.01
N LEU A 147 8.03 31.07 4.51
CA LEU A 147 9.34 30.52 4.81
C LEU A 147 10.34 31.52 4.22
N LYS A 148 10.77 32.48 5.03
CA LYS A 148 12.00 33.20 4.72
C LYS A 148 13.05 32.12 4.58
N GLU A 149 13.72 32.09 3.43
CA GLU A 149 14.89 31.24 3.22
C GLU A 149 15.90 31.54 4.34
N THR A 150 15.77 30.82 5.42
CA THR A 150 16.84 30.73 6.40
C THR A 150 17.82 29.77 5.76
N THR A 151 18.95 30.26 5.34
CA THR A 151 20.11 29.43 5.04
C THR A 151 20.42 28.64 6.29
N LEU A 152 19.82 27.44 6.39
CA LEU A 152 20.23 26.48 7.41
C LEU A 152 21.68 26.16 7.09
N GLU A 153 22.59 26.68 7.91
CA GLU A 153 23.96 26.17 7.91
C GLU A 153 23.85 24.66 8.02
N LYS A 154 24.33 23.95 7.00
CA LYS A 154 24.38 22.50 7.04
C LYS A 154 25.03 22.12 8.36
N PRO A 155 24.39 21.33 9.23
CA PRO A 155 25.03 20.88 10.45
C PRO A 155 26.38 20.30 10.03
N ARG A 156 27.46 20.82 10.54
CA ARG A 156 28.79 20.20 10.40
C ARG A 156 28.62 18.85 11.08
N LEU A 157 28.47 17.82 10.27
CA LEU A 157 28.66 16.44 10.72
C LEU A 157 30.14 16.42 11.17
N THR A 158 30.37 16.55 12.47
CA THR A 158 31.66 16.25 13.05
C THR A 158 31.95 14.80 12.70
N SER A 159 33.01 14.57 11.98
CA SER A 159 33.41 13.31 11.37
C SER A 159 33.72 12.17 12.35
N ASP A 160 33.37 12.31 13.61
CA ASP A 160 33.80 11.40 14.68
C ASP A 160 32.71 10.49 15.21
N VAL A 161 31.53 10.45 14.58
CA VAL A 161 30.55 9.39 14.85
C VAL A 161 30.90 8.18 14.00
N HIS A 162 31.90 7.43 14.45
CA HIS A 162 32.17 6.11 13.93
C HIS A 162 31.02 5.19 14.33
N TYR A 163 30.16 4.85 13.36
CA TYR A 163 29.12 3.82 13.51
C TYR A 163 29.76 2.43 13.53
N HIS A 164 30.58 2.15 14.54
CA HIS A 164 31.13 0.80 14.76
C HIS A 164 30.04 -0.24 15.08
N LEU A 165 28.82 0.20 15.36
CA LEU A 165 27.67 -0.68 15.58
C LEU A 165 27.11 -1.28 14.28
N ALA A 166 27.22 -0.56 13.14
CA ALA A 166 26.69 -1.03 11.87
C ALA A 166 27.41 -2.26 11.33
N ASP A 167 28.67 -2.46 11.70
CA ASP A 167 29.45 -3.63 11.29
C ASP A 167 29.12 -4.90 12.10
N LYS A 168 28.48 -4.73 13.25
CA LYS A 168 28.18 -5.83 14.19
C LYS A 168 26.72 -6.22 14.26
N LEU A 169 25.80 -5.31 14.00
CA LEU A 169 24.36 -5.54 14.12
C LEU A 169 23.67 -5.33 12.77
N ASN A 170 22.80 -6.27 12.42
CA ASN A 170 21.90 -6.04 11.31
C ASN A 170 20.88 -4.95 11.71
N PRO A 171 20.81 -3.80 11.01
CA PRO A 171 19.95 -2.69 11.40
C PRO A 171 18.44 -3.03 11.36
N ARG A 172 18.05 -4.10 10.68
CA ARG A 172 16.64 -4.53 10.58
C ARG A 172 16.25 -5.54 11.68
N THR A 173 17.16 -6.38 12.12
CA THR A 173 16.86 -7.46 13.05
C THR A 173 17.44 -7.22 14.45
N GLY A 174 18.42 -6.32 14.58
CA GLY A 174 19.17 -6.11 15.83
C GLY A 174 20.08 -7.28 16.20
N LEU A 175 20.21 -8.28 15.33
CA LEU A 175 21.04 -9.46 15.55
C LEU A 175 22.45 -9.27 15.00
N THR A 176 23.45 -9.82 15.68
CA THR A 176 24.80 -9.92 15.16
C THR A 176 24.84 -10.91 13.99
N LYS A 177 25.90 -10.83 13.19
CA LYS A 177 26.09 -11.77 12.08
C LYS A 177 26.20 -13.21 12.56
N GLU A 178 26.76 -13.44 13.74
CA GLU A 178 26.91 -14.77 14.36
C GLU A 178 25.59 -15.31 14.91
N GLU A 179 24.67 -14.46 15.34
CA GLU A 179 23.34 -14.86 15.80
C GLU A 179 22.36 -15.13 14.65
N PHE A 180 22.71 -14.70 13.44
CA PHE A 180 21.86 -14.87 12.26
C PHE A 180 22.25 -16.12 11.44
N LEU A 181 23.44 -16.71 11.63
CA LEU A 181 23.93 -17.91 10.98
C LEU A 181 23.77 -19.14 11.86
#